data_cd9d240694fde27299e5a82a8da35e27
#
_entry.id   cd9d240694fde27299e5a82a8da35e27
#
_cell.length_a   1.000
_cell.length_b   1.000
_cell.length_c   1.000
_cell.angle_alpha   90.00
_cell.angle_beta   90.00
_cell.angle_gamma   90.00
#
_symmetry.space_group_name_H-M   'P 1'
#
loop_
_entity.id
_entity.type
_entity.pdbx_description
1 polymer ?
#
loop_
_entity_poly.entity_id
_entity_poly.type
_entity_poly.pdbx_seq_one_letter_code
_entity_poly.pdbx_strand_id
1 'polypeptide(L)'
;MSISKNWPRLDAEILACMPTVAGEPVASGQIIAAVRARFPLNPPSRHTIQRALENLEIGGLVGKQGTSRDRVWWRTGKQAPSELARRPPLELAIALLTLRRHAPNHLPGHVIQGLEAYFAGAERVLSESPTDPSLGDARAWANKTVRVHAGYPLVSPPVHSDILNAIRKALYTSRVLDVAYQNSRLDTDAPDSYQVVPLGLVERGPVLYLVASRQRRDRTFKIYQLRLDRFASAACTDTPGVPDPDFDLDAYVRDDQSFSFMPEGQIQLELRVREEDGYRHLFREQWLASDQKIIDEPGGFRLKATVTLSIALRNLLMERSARVEVLSPPTLRGEIAEALRQAIGRYEANAVDVA
;
A
#
# COMPACT_ATOMS: atom_id res chain seq x y z
N MET A 1 -5.77 -39.74 3.16
CA MET A 1 -5.86 -40.43 1.84
C MET A 1 -6.71 -39.56 0.91
N SER A 2 -6.13 -39.00 -0.13
CA SER A 2 -6.77 -37.98 -0.99
C SER A 2 -7.78 -38.64 -1.92
N ILE A 3 -9.07 -38.24 -1.81
CA ILE A 3 -10.19 -38.62 -2.68
C ILE A 3 -9.95 -38.21 -4.15
N SER A 4 -8.98 -37.34 -4.40
CA SER A 4 -8.72 -36.70 -5.69
C SER A 4 -8.14 -37.62 -6.80
N LYS A 5 -7.59 -38.77 -6.48
CA LYS A 5 -6.95 -39.63 -7.50
C LYS A 5 -7.92 -40.27 -8.50
N ASN A 6 -9.15 -40.57 -8.09
CA ASN A 6 -10.11 -41.26 -8.97
C ASN A 6 -11.09 -40.32 -9.69
N TRP A 7 -11.32 -39.13 -9.16
CA TRP A 7 -12.24 -38.12 -9.73
C TRP A 7 -11.62 -36.69 -9.59
N PRO A 8 -10.66 -36.37 -10.43
CA PRO A 8 -9.84 -35.11 -10.28
C PRO A 8 -10.63 -33.80 -10.41
N ARG A 9 -11.88 -33.85 -10.89
CA ARG A 9 -12.76 -32.67 -11.05
C ARG A 9 -14.08 -32.80 -10.26
N LEU A 10 -14.17 -33.69 -9.27
CA LEU A 10 -15.41 -33.97 -8.57
C LEU A 10 -16.04 -32.69 -7.94
N ASP A 11 -15.25 -31.87 -7.29
CA ASP A 11 -15.70 -30.62 -6.66
C ASP A 11 -16.29 -29.64 -7.69
N ALA A 12 -15.64 -29.51 -8.85
CA ALA A 12 -16.12 -28.66 -9.94
C ALA A 12 -17.44 -29.20 -10.53
N GLU A 13 -17.56 -30.53 -10.70
CA GLU A 13 -18.77 -31.15 -11.21
C GLU A 13 -19.92 -31.06 -10.21
N ILE A 14 -19.66 -31.18 -8.89
CA ILE A 14 -20.67 -30.95 -7.85
C ILE A 14 -21.19 -29.52 -7.95
N LEU A 15 -20.30 -28.53 -8.00
CA LEU A 15 -20.70 -27.12 -8.14
C LEU A 15 -21.46 -26.89 -9.47
N ALA A 16 -21.06 -27.50 -10.56
CA ALA A 16 -21.76 -27.40 -11.85
C ALA A 16 -23.18 -28.01 -11.85
N CYS A 17 -23.47 -28.94 -10.94
CA CYS A 17 -24.80 -29.52 -10.75
C CYS A 17 -25.71 -28.69 -9.82
N MET A 18 -25.22 -27.60 -9.24
CA MET A 18 -25.99 -26.74 -8.35
C MET A 18 -26.40 -25.46 -9.10
N PRO A 19 -27.52 -24.80 -8.74
CA PRO A 19 -27.93 -23.56 -9.31
C PRO A 19 -26.83 -22.49 -9.27
N THR A 20 -26.75 -21.65 -10.29
CA THR A 20 -25.79 -20.56 -10.37
C THR A 20 -26.15 -19.38 -9.47
N VAL A 21 -27.44 -19.28 -9.10
CA VAL A 21 -27.93 -18.26 -8.19
C VAL A 21 -27.49 -18.59 -6.76
N ALA A 22 -26.80 -17.68 -6.11
CA ALA A 22 -26.36 -17.87 -4.74
C ALA A 22 -27.57 -17.95 -3.78
N GLY A 23 -27.50 -18.94 -2.85
CA GLY A 23 -28.56 -19.14 -1.86
C GLY A 23 -29.72 -20.03 -2.32
N GLU A 24 -29.82 -20.43 -3.58
CA GLU A 24 -30.89 -21.35 -4.05
C GLU A 24 -30.64 -22.78 -3.57
N PRO A 25 -31.54 -23.37 -2.77
CA PRO A 25 -31.33 -24.67 -2.14
C PRO A 25 -31.59 -25.83 -3.08
N VAL A 26 -30.76 -26.86 -3.03
CA VAL A 26 -30.92 -28.15 -3.75
C VAL A 26 -30.79 -29.30 -2.80
N ALA A 27 -31.69 -30.30 -2.92
CA ALA A 27 -31.66 -31.50 -2.07
C ALA A 27 -30.42 -32.39 -2.35
N SER A 28 -29.82 -32.95 -1.31
CA SER A 28 -28.65 -33.83 -1.41
C SER A 28 -28.85 -34.97 -2.45
N GLY A 29 -30.06 -35.54 -2.51
CA GLY A 29 -30.37 -36.60 -3.46
C GLY A 29 -30.31 -36.18 -4.93
N GLN A 30 -30.75 -34.94 -5.24
CA GLN A 30 -30.70 -34.38 -6.58
C GLN A 30 -29.24 -34.12 -7.01
N ILE A 31 -28.42 -33.57 -6.12
CA ILE A 31 -26.99 -33.35 -6.42
C ILE A 31 -26.29 -34.69 -6.67
N ILE A 32 -26.53 -35.69 -5.82
CA ILE A 32 -25.93 -37.03 -5.97
C ILE A 32 -26.32 -37.67 -7.29
N ALA A 33 -27.59 -37.62 -7.67
CA ALA A 33 -28.08 -38.16 -8.94
C ALA A 33 -27.43 -37.41 -10.14
N ALA A 34 -27.42 -36.09 -10.12
CA ALA A 34 -26.86 -35.28 -11.19
C ALA A 34 -25.35 -35.49 -11.36
N VAL A 35 -24.60 -35.54 -10.25
CA VAL A 35 -23.16 -35.80 -10.27
C VAL A 35 -22.86 -37.21 -10.81
N ARG A 36 -23.56 -38.23 -10.38
CA ARG A 36 -23.36 -39.61 -10.87
C ARG A 36 -23.64 -39.73 -12.37
N ALA A 37 -24.61 -39.01 -12.89
CA ALA A 37 -24.91 -38.97 -14.34
C ALA A 37 -23.76 -38.41 -15.19
N ARG A 38 -22.91 -37.56 -14.62
CA ARG A 38 -21.74 -37.02 -15.29
C ARG A 38 -20.52 -37.95 -15.35
N PHE A 39 -20.57 -39.05 -14.57
CA PHE A 39 -19.51 -40.07 -14.55
C PHE A 39 -20.08 -41.46 -14.91
N PRO A 40 -20.58 -41.69 -16.14
CA PRO A 40 -21.30 -42.90 -16.50
C PRO A 40 -20.46 -44.17 -16.39
N LEU A 41 -19.15 -44.09 -16.67
CA LEU A 41 -18.23 -45.24 -16.65
C LEU A 41 -17.74 -45.61 -15.24
N ASN A 42 -17.61 -44.60 -14.36
CA ASN A 42 -17.10 -44.80 -13.00
C ASN A 42 -17.78 -43.80 -12.05
N PRO A 43 -19.06 -44.02 -11.69
CA PRO A 43 -19.80 -43.08 -10.88
C PRO A 43 -19.27 -43.07 -9.43
N PRO A 44 -19.01 -41.89 -8.85
CA PRO A 44 -18.60 -41.78 -7.44
C PRO A 44 -19.68 -42.30 -6.52
N SER A 45 -19.27 -42.92 -5.39
CA SER A 45 -20.21 -43.41 -4.39
C SER A 45 -20.95 -42.22 -3.72
N ARG A 46 -22.15 -42.51 -3.17
CA ARG A 46 -22.90 -41.50 -2.41
C ARG A 46 -22.05 -40.89 -1.28
N HIS A 47 -21.28 -41.73 -0.59
CA HIS A 47 -20.42 -41.30 0.51
C HIS A 47 -19.27 -40.39 0.01
N THR A 48 -18.70 -40.68 -1.17
CA THR A 48 -17.66 -39.88 -1.78
C THR A 48 -18.17 -38.47 -2.13
N ILE A 49 -19.38 -38.38 -2.72
CA ILE A 49 -20.00 -37.08 -3.05
C ILE A 49 -20.37 -36.32 -1.78
N GLN A 50 -20.90 -36.98 -0.78
CA GLN A 50 -21.25 -36.37 0.51
C GLN A 50 -20.00 -35.77 1.19
N ARG A 51 -18.90 -36.52 1.22
CA ARG A 51 -17.63 -36.03 1.78
C ARG A 51 -17.05 -34.84 0.98
N ALA A 52 -17.22 -34.85 -0.34
CA ALA A 52 -16.81 -33.71 -1.17
C ALA A 52 -17.68 -32.46 -0.90
N LEU A 53 -19.00 -32.63 -0.72
CA LEU A 53 -19.89 -31.55 -0.32
C LEU A 53 -19.52 -30.96 1.06
N GLU A 54 -19.15 -31.78 2.02
CA GLU A 54 -18.69 -31.36 3.35
C GLU A 54 -17.36 -30.61 3.26
N ASN A 55 -16.45 -31.04 2.40
CA ASN A 55 -15.20 -30.31 2.12
C ASN A 55 -15.46 -28.95 1.46
N LEU A 56 -16.41 -28.86 0.52
CA LEU A 56 -16.83 -27.62 -0.11
C LEU A 56 -17.49 -26.64 0.90
N GLU A 57 -18.21 -27.18 1.88
CA GLU A 57 -18.78 -26.38 2.97
C GLU A 57 -17.69 -25.83 3.90
N ILE A 58 -16.74 -26.66 4.32
CA ILE A 58 -15.58 -26.24 5.10
C ILE A 58 -14.81 -25.12 4.34
N GLY A 59 -14.71 -25.25 3.01
CA GLY A 59 -14.15 -24.21 2.14
C GLY A 59 -15.05 -22.98 1.95
N GLY A 60 -16.26 -22.99 2.50
CA GLY A 60 -17.22 -21.89 2.39
C GLY A 60 -17.80 -21.67 1.00
N LEU A 61 -17.69 -22.65 0.10
CA LEU A 61 -18.19 -22.58 -1.28
C LEU A 61 -19.67 -22.95 -1.37
N VAL A 62 -20.12 -23.80 -0.46
CA VAL A 62 -21.52 -24.20 -0.31
C VAL A 62 -21.95 -24.04 1.14
N GLY A 63 -23.23 -23.74 1.35
CA GLY A 63 -23.90 -23.81 2.65
C GLY A 63 -24.79 -25.01 2.74
N LYS A 64 -25.15 -25.44 3.95
CA LYS A 64 -26.09 -26.54 4.20
C LYS A 64 -27.10 -26.19 5.28
N GLN A 65 -28.27 -26.78 5.20
CA GLN A 65 -29.32 -26.74 6.23
C GLN A 65 -30.07 -28.09 6.30
N GLY A 66 -30.61 -28.40 7.44
CA GLY A 66 -31.41 -29.63 7.67
C GLY A 66 -30.59 -30.81 8.19
N THR A 67 -31.31 -31.91 8.45
CA THR A 67 -30.75 -33.18 8.94
C THR A 67 -30.28 -34.05 7.78
N SER A 68 -29.73 -35.25 8.09
CA SER A 68 -29.22 -36.15 7.06
C SER A 68 -30.27 -36.60 6.02
N ARG A 69 -31.57 -36.57 6.37
CA ARG A 69 -32.67 -36.96 5.46
C ARG A 69 -33.16 -35.81 4.60
N ASP A 70 -33.23 -34.60 5.14
CA ASP A 70 -33.79 -33.39 4.50
C ASP A 70 -32.73 -32.35 4.24
N ARG A 71 -31.47 -32.75 4.09
CA ARG A 71 -30.36 -31.83 3.89
C ARG A 71 -30.42 -31.18 2.51
N VAL A 72 -30.43 -29.85 2.52
CA VAL A 72 -30.32 -29.04 1.32
C VAL A 72 -28.98 -28.30 1.32
N TRP A 73 -28.50 -28.01 0.13
CA TRP A 73 -27.24 -27.33 -0.12
C TRP A 73 -27.47 -26.18 -1.10
N TRP A 74 -26.72 -25.11 -0.96
CA TRP A 74 -26.76 -24.00 -1.90
C TRP A 74 -25.34 -23.45 -2.12
N ARG A 75 -25.13 -22.77 -3.26
CA ARG A 75 -23.89 -22.02 -3.49
C ARG A 75 -23.87 -20.76 -2.64
N THR A 76 -22.72 -20.44 -2.04
CA THR A 76 -22.52 -19.21 -1.25
C THR A 76 -22.18 -17.99 -2.11
N GLY A 77 -22.01 -18.16 -3.42
CA GLY A 77 -21.52 -17.13 -4.35
C GLY A 77 -19.99 -16.99 -4.37
N LYS A 78 -19.27 -17.62 -3.45
CA LYS A 78 -17.81 -17.70 -3.51
C LYS A 78 -17.40 -18.64 -4.64
N GLN A 79 -16.45 -18.22 -5.45
CA GLN A 79 -15.86 -19.08 -6.48
C GLN A 79 -14.79 -19.99 -5.86
N ALA A 80 -14.73 -21.26 -6.31
CA ALA A 80 -13.61 -22.12 -5.97
C ALA A 80 -12.31 -21.52 -6.52
N PRO A 81 -11.24 -21.45 -5.73
CA PRO A 81 -9.95 -21.01 -6.23
C PRO A 81 -9.54 -21.86 -7.44
N SER A 82 -9.08 -21.21 -8.50
CA SER A 82 -8.52 -21.89 -9.66
C SER A 82 -7.34 -22.78 -9.26
N GLU A 83 -7.00 -23.79 -10.05
CA GLU A 83 -5.81 -24.61 -9.81
C GLU A 83 -4.55 -23.74 -9.68
N LEU A 84 -4.46 -22.68 -10.53
CA LEU A 84 -3.41 -21.68 -10.48
C LEU A 84 -3.37 -20.91 -9.15
N ALA A 85 -4.54 -20.61 -8.56
CA ALA A 85 -4.60 -19.96 -7.26
C ALA A 85 -4.23 -20.90 -6.11
N ARG A 86 -4.58 -22.20 -6.24
CA ARG A 86 -4.23 -23.21 -5.23
C ARG A 86 -2.75 -23.56 -5.23
N ARG A 87 -2.15 -23.63 -6.40
CA ARG A 87 -0.73 -24.00 -6.59
C ARG A 87 -0.10 -23.18 -7.72
N PRO A 88 0.20 -21.89 -7.46
CA PRO A 88 0.87 -21.07 -8.46
C PRO A 88 2.28 -21.61 -8.78
N PRO A 89 2.79 -21.39 -10.01
CA PRO A 89 4.19 -21.60 -10.31
C PRO A 89 5.10 -20.83 -9.37
N LEU A 90 6.31 -21.31 -9.18
CA LEU A 90 7.25 -20.77 -8.19
C LEU A 90 7.53 -19.28 -8.40
N GLU A 91 7.73 -18.88 -9.64
CA GLU A 91 7.99 -17.49 -10.04
C GLU A 91 6.80 -16.57 -9.67
N LEU A 92 5.59 -17.07 -9.94
CA LEU A 92 4.37 -16.34 -9.57
C LEU A 92 4.19 -16.27 -8.05
N ALA A 93 4.52 -17.34 -7.33
CA ALA A 93 4.46 -17.34 -5.87
C ALA A 93 5.41 -16.31 -5.25
N ILE A 94 6.65 -16.22 -5.75
CA ILE A 94 7.61 -15.19 -5.33
C ILE A 94 7.07 -13.79 -5.62
N ALA A 95 6.58 -13.57 -6.86
CA ALA A 95 6.04 -12.27 -7.26
C ALA A 95 4.85 -11.83 -6.39
N LEU A 96 3.91 -12.73 -6.12
CA LEU A 96 2.74 -12.46 -5.26
C LEU A 96 3.15 -12.09 -3.84
N LEU A 97 4.06 -12.84 -3.22
CA LEU A 97 4.50 -12.52 -1.86
C LEU A 97 5.34 -11.24 -1.78
N THR A 98 6.13 -10.95 -2.82
CA THR A 98 6.85 -9.70 -2.96
C THR A 98 5.86 -8.52 -3.06
N LEU A 99 4.82 -8.65 -3.89
CA LEU A 99 3.74 -7.66 -4.00
C LEU A 99 3.04 -7.41 -2.66
N ARG A 100 2.63 -8.49 -1.97
CA ARG A 100 1.97 -8.40 -0.66
C ARG A 100 2.86 -7.71 0.39
N ARG A 101 4.16 -7.95 0.36
CA ARG A 101 5.13 -7.39 1.31
C ARG A 101 5.45 -5.92 1.04
N HIS A 102 5.60 -5.53 -0.24
CA HIS A 102 6.17 -4.23 -0.60
C HIS A 102 5.17 -3.23 -1.14
N ALA A 103 3.96 -3.67 -1.52
CA ALA A 103 2.93 -2.80 -2.08
C ALA A 103 1.51 -3.04 -1.51
N PRO A 104 1.33 -3.30 -0.20
CA PRO A 104 0.01 -3.64 0.35
C PRO A 104 -0.98 -2.48 0.23
N ASN A 105 -0.48 -1.24 0.17
CA ASN A 105 -1.29 -0.03 0.13
C ASN A 105 -1.65 0.44 -1.28
N HIS A 106 -1.01 -0.09 -2.33
CA HIS A 106 -1.15 0.40 -3.71
C HIS A 106 -2.23 -0.32 -4.53
N LEU A 107 -2.85 -1.36 -3.99
CA LEU A 107 -3.88 -2.11 -4.70
C LEU A 107 -5.29 -1.76 -4.20
N PRO A 108 -6.29 -1.71 -5.12
CA PRO A 108 -7.70 -1.60 -4.75
C PRO A 108 -8.13 -2.76 -3.84
N GLY A 109 -9.03 -2.51 -2.88
CA GLY A 109 -9.44 -3.51 -1.89
C GLY A 109 -10.05 -4.78 -2.51
N HIS A 110 -10.87 -4.65 -3.55
CA HIS A 110 -11.46 -5.81 -4.25
C HIS A 110 -10.39 -6.63 -5.02
N VAL A 111 -9.32 -5.99 -5.51
CA VAL A 111 -8.19 -6.70 -6.14
C VAL A 111 -7.44 -7.52 -5.09
N ILE A 112 -7.19 -6.95 -3.91
CA ILE A 112 -6.57 -7.68 -2.79
C ILE A 112 -7.42 -8.89 -2.40
N GLN A 113 -8.75 -8.69 -2.25
CA GLN A 113 -9.69 -9.78 -1.96
C GLN A 113 -9.67 -10.86 -3.04
N GLY A 114 -9.62 -10.48 -4.33
CA GLY A 114 -9.50 -11.41 -5.45
C GLY A 114 -8.18 -12.17 -5.47
N LEU A 115 -7.09 -11.58 -4.96
CA LEU A 115 -5.77 -12.19 -4.88
C LEU A 115 -5.56 -13.04 -3.61
N GLU A 116 -6.45 -13.01 -2.62
CA GLU A 116 -6.23 -13.68 -1.33
C GLU A 116 -6.02 -15.18 -1.48
N ALA A 117 -6.77 -15.83 -2.37
CA ALA A 117 -6.59 -17.26 -2.67
C ALA A 117 -5.22 -17.56 -3.31
N TYR A 118 -4.71 -16.62 -4.13
CA TYR A 118 -3.39 -16.73 -4.75
C TYR A 118 -2.26 -16.52 -3.72
N PHE A 119 -2.42 -15.57 -2.81
CA PHE A 119 -1.47 -15.35 -1.71
C PHE A 119 -1.39 -16.59 -0.80
N ALA A 120 -2.53 -17.14 -0.41
CA ALA A 120 -2.57 -18.37 0.39
C ALA A 120 -1.96 -19.58 -0.35
N GLY A 121 -2.17 -19.68 -1.66
CA GLY A 121 -1.52 -20.69 -2.51
C GLY A 121 -0.01 -20.51 -2.58
N ALA A 122 0.46 -19.26 -2.75
CA ALA A 122 1.87 -18.93 -2.79
C ALA A 122 2.58 -19.24 -1.45
N GLU A 123 1.97 -18.89 -0.32
CA GLU A 123 2.50 -19.26 1.00
C GLU A 123 2.60 -20.79 1.17
N ARG A 124 1.59 -21.53 0.71
CA ARG A 124 1.58 -23.00 0.78
C ARG A 124 2.70 -23.60 -0.08
N VAL A 125 2.84 -23.19 -1.34
CA VAL A 125 3.90 -23.68 -2.23
C VAL A 125 5.27 -23.42 -1.62
N LEU A 126 5.51 -22.24 -1.07
CA LEU A 126 6.79 -21.91 -0.43
C LEU A 126 6.94 -22.55 0.96
N SER A 127 5.88 -23.03 1.63
CA SER A 127 5.93 -23.74 2.92
C SER A 127 6.06 -25.26 2.79
N GLU A 128 5.76 -25.86 1.64
CA GLU A 128 5.92 -27.30 1.40
C GLU A 128 7.39 -27.73 1.54
N SER A 129 7.62 -28.92 2.11
CA SER A 129 8.96 -29.41 2.46
C SER A 129 9.92 -29.52 1.27
N PRO A 130 11.20 -29.27 1.50
CA PRO A 130 12.21 -29.05 0.46
C PRO A 130 12.77 -30.35 -0.11
N THR A 131 11.96 -31.12 -0.82
CA THR A 131 12.50 -32.15 -1.73
C THR A 131 13.01 -31.54 -3.05
N ASP A 132 12.61 -30.28 -3.32
CA ASP A 132 13.02 -29.52 -4.49
C ASP A 132 13.98 -28.41 -4.07
N PRO A 133 15.26 -28.42 -4.50
CA PRO A 133 16.24 -27.38 -4.19
C PRO A 133 15.79 -25.97 -4.60
N SER A 134 15.05 -25.84 -5.71
CA SER A 134 14.55 -24.55 -6.21
C SER A 134 13.58 -23.86 -5.25
N LEU A 135 12.85 -24.64 -4.45
CA LEU A 135 11.98 -24.10 -3.38
C LEU A 135 12.78 -23.49 -2.23
N GLY A 136 13.96 -24.04 -1.94
CA GLY A 136 14.89 -23.51 -0.95
C GLY A 136 15.39 -22.11 -1.35
N ASP A 137 15.77 -21.95 -2.60
CA ASP A 137 16.24 -20.68 -3.16
C ASP A 137 15.12 -19.62 -3.20
N ALA A 138 13.91 -20.00 -3.56
CA ALA A 138 12.75 -19.12 -3.60
C ALA A 138 12.37 -18.57 -2.21
N ARG A 139 12.38 -19.43 -1.18
CA ARG A 139 12.17 -19.01 0.21
C ARG A 139 13.27 -18.08 0.69
N ALA A 140 14.52 -18.44 0.38
CA ALA A 140 15.66 -17.61 0.71
C ALA A 140 15.54 -16.22 0.08
N TRP A 141 15.09 -16.14 -1.20
CA TRP A 141 14.88 -14.87 -1.91
C TRP A 141 13.85 -13.97 -1.22
N ALA A 142 12.71 -14.50 -0.81
CA ALA A 142 11.66 -13.74 -0.14
C ALA A 142 12.14 -13.00 1.12
N ASN A 143 13.18 -13.53 1.77
CA ASN A 143 13.77 -12.94 2.97
C ASN A 143 15.06 -12.12 2.70
N LYS A 144 15.56 -12.10 1.46
CA LYS A 144 16.78 -11.38 1.09
C LYS A 144 16.54 -9.94 0.66
N THR A 145 15.30 -9.54 0.45
CA THR A 145 14.94 -8.19 0.02
C THR A 145 14.15 -7.48 1.09
N VAL A 146 14.57 -6.28 1.46
CA VAL A 146 13.87 -5.40 2.40
C VAL A 146 13.99 -3.96 1.91
N ARG A 147 12.95 -3.16 2.12
CA ARG A 147 12.96 -1.73 1.86
C ARG A 147 13.13 -1.00 3.19
N VAL A 148 14.12 -0.13 3.26
CA VAL A 148 14.36 0.73 4.41
C VAL A 148 14.07 2.17 3.97
N HIS A 149 13.24 2.88 4.73
CA HIS A 149 13.01 4.31 4.50
C HIS A 149 14.23 5.11 4.97
N ALA A 150 14.53 6.19 4.24
CA ALA A 150 15.59 7.10 4.66
C ALA A 150 15.23 7.80 5.98
N GLY A 151 16.23 8.09 6.81
CA GLY A 151 16.06 8.76 8.10
C GLY A 151 15.83 7.79 9.26
N TYR A 152 15.50 8.35 10.44
CA TYR A 152 15.23 7.55 11.64
C TYR A 152 13.95 6.72 11.46
N PRO A 153 13.93 5.44 11.86
CA PRO A 153 12.76 4.59 11.70
C PRO A 153 11.63 5.02 12.62
N LEU A 154 10.64 5.70 12.05
CA LEU A 154 9.42 6.09 12.75
C LEU A 154 8.35 5.01 12.58
N VAL A 155 7.51 4.86 13.61
CA VAL A 155 6.35 3.96 13.57
C VAL A 155 5.28 4.58 12.66
N SER A 156 4.75 3.77 11.75
CA SER A 156 3.63 4.19 10.89
C SER A 156 2.39 4.48 11.73
N PRO A 157 1.73 5.62 11.55
CA PRO A 157 0.49 5.89 12.23
C PRO A 157 -0.60 4.91 11.77
N PRO A 158 -1.49 4.45 12.65
CA PRO A 158 -2.56 3.52 12.29
C PRO A 158 -3.57 4.20 11.35
N VAL A 159 -3.98 3.47 10.32
CA VAL A 159 -5.07 3.86 9.43
C VAL A 159 -6.19 2.84 9.54
N HIS A 160 -7.42 3.30 9.79
CA HIS A 160 -8.57 2.42 9.87
C HIS A 160 -8.85 1.76 8.51
N SER A 161 -9.09 0.46 8.52
CA SER A 161 -9.34 -0.34 7.30
C SER A 161 -10.51 0.18 6.47
N ASP A 162 -11.57 0.64 7.12
CA ASP A 162 -12.78 1.15 6.46
C ASP A 162 -12.50 2.44 5.70
N ILE A 163 -11.69 3.34 6.28
CA ILE A 163 -11.25 4.58 5.63
C ILE A 163 -10.42 4.26 4.39
N LEU A 164 -9.43 3.39 4.52
CA LEU A 164 -8.58 2.98 3.42
C LEU A 164 -9.37 2.30 2.29
N ASN A 165 -10.34 1.44 2.64
CA ASN A 165 -11.21 0.77 1.68
C ASN A 165 -12.15 1.73 0.97
N ALA A 166 -12.73 2.72 1.66
CA ALA A 166 -13.57 3.75 1.06
C ALA A 166 -12.78 4.61 0.06
N ILE A 167 -11.57 5.03 0.44
CA ILE A 167 -10.66 5.80 -0.43
C ILE A 167 -10.26 4.98 -1.67
N ARG A 168 -9.83 3.73 -1.50
CA ARG A 168 -9.49 2.84 -2.62
C ARG A 168 -10.66 2.61 -3.56
N LYS A 169 -11.87 2.42 -3.02
CA LYS A 169 -13.09 2.28 -3.81
C LYS A 169 -13.36 3.55 -4.62
N ALA A 170 -13.29 4.72 -3.99
CA ALA A 170 -13.53 6.00 -4.64
C ALA A 170 -12.50 6.30 -5.75
N LEU A 171 -11.21 6.01 -5.51
CA LEU A 171 -10.15 6.10 -6.53
C LEU A 171 -10.43 5.16 -7.72
N TYR A 172 -10.74 3.90 -7.43
CA TYR A 172 -10.96 2.90 -8.47
C TYR A 172 -12.20 3.20 -9.34
N THR A 173 -13.27 3.70 -8.73
CA THR A 173 -14.52 3.98 -9.40
C THR A 173 -14.66 5.43 -9.86
N SER A 174 -13.64 6.26 -9.66
CA SER A 174 -13.66 7.70 -9.95
C SER A 174 -14.88 8.40 -9.36
N ARG A 175 -15.12 8.19 -8.06
CA ARG A 175 -16.25 8.75 -7.32
C ARG A 175 -15.82 9.81 -6.33
N VAL A 176 -16.73 10.72 -6.01
CA VAL A 176 -16.56 11.70 -4.94
C VAL A 176 -16.50 10.97 -3.60
N LEU A 177 -15.66 11.46 -2.71
CA LEU A 177 -15.48 10.98 -1.35
C LEU A 177 -16.01 12.00 -0.36
N ASP A 178 -16.96 11.62 0.49
CA ASP A 178 -17.37 12.36 1.67
C ASP A 178 -16.36 12.11 2.78
N VAL A 179 -15.82 13.15 3.38
CA VAL A 179 -14.78 13.04 4.41
C VAL A 179 -15.12 13.85 5.65
N ALA A 180 -14.76 13.33 6.82
CA ALA A 180 -14.58 14.09 8.02
C ALA A 180 -13.09 14.05 8.38
N TYR A 181 -12.43 15.20 8.38
CA TYR A 181 -10.97 15.32 8.44
C TYR A 181 -10.51 16.27 9.55
N GLN A 182 -9.55 15.81 10.35
CA GLN A 182 -8.95 16.59 11.42
C GLN A 182 -7.79 17.45 10.87
N ASN A 183 -8.03 18.74 10.66
CA ASN A 183 -7.04 19.65 10.10
C ASN A 183 -5.94 20.03 11.11
N SER A 184 -6.31 20.23 12.38
CA SER A 184 -5.38 20.60 13.44
C SER A 184 -4.75 19.37 14.11
N ARG A 185 -3.51 19.52 14.57
CA ARG A 185 -2.86 18.57 15.47
C ARG A 185 -3.28 18.78 16.93
N LEU A 186 -3.91 19.90 17.22
CA LEU A 186 -4.46 20.22 18.53
C LEU A 186 -5.90 19.70 18.54
N ASP A 187 -6.13 18.61 19.21
CA ASP A 187 -7.35 17.78 19.26
C ASP A 187 -8.61 18.47 19.81
N THR A 188 -8.73 19.78 19.72
CA THR A 188 -9.81 20.55 20.34
C THR A 188 -10.97 20.88 19.40
N ASP A 189 -10.78 20.77 18.10
CA ASP A 189 -11.81 21.14 17.11
C ASP A 189 -12.47 19.89 16.53
N ALA A 190 -13.79 19.98 16.29
CA ALA A 190 -14.51 18.93 15.58
C ALA A 190 -13.95 18.75 14.15
N PRO A 191 -13.94 17.51 13.61
CA PRO A 191 -13.48 17.27 12.25
C PRO A 191 -14.28 18.07 11.23
N ASP A 192 -13.59 18.68 10.28
CA ASP A 192 -14.23 19.35 9.14
C ASP A 192 -14.83 18.33 8.17
N SER A 193 -16.10 18.50 7.83
CA SER A 193 -16.80 17.64 6.87
C SER A 193 -16.92 18.32 5.52
N TYR A 194 -16.45 17.65 4.46
CA TYR A 194 -16.51 18.16 3.09
C TYR A 194 -16.35 17.04 2.05
N GLN A 195 -16.56 17.39 0.79
CA GLN A 195 -16.41 16.49 -0.34
C GLN A 195 -15.10 16.76 -1.08
N VAL A 196 -14.45 15.68 -1.55
CA VAL A 196 -13.26 15.75 -2.39
C VAL A 196 -13.33 14.74 -3.53
N VAL A 197 -12.65 15.04 -4.62
CA VAL A 197 -12.38 14.09 -5.71
C VAL A 197 -11.00 13.47 -5.46
N PRO A 198 -10.91 12.18 -5.17
CA PRO A 198 -9.63 11.49 -4.96
C PRO A 198 -8.85 11.43 -6.29
N LEU A 199 -7.56 11.74 -6.24
CA LEU A 199 -6.66 11.75 -7.39
C LEU A 199 -5.58 10.67 -7.31
N GLY A 200 -5.10 10.33 -6.10
CA GLY A 200 -4.09 9.30 -5.92
C GLY A 200 -3.70 9.04 -4.47
N LEU A 201 -3.01 7.94 -4.24
CA LEU A 201 -2.38 7.60 -2.96
C LEU A 201 -0.87 7.76 -3.07
N VAL A 202 -0.26 8.42 -2.09
CA VAL A 202 1.17 8.64 -2.00
C VAL A 202 1.67 8.17 -0.65
N GLU A 203 2.64 7.26 -0.65
CA GLU A 203 3.34 6.81 0.55
C GLU A 203 4.65 7.59 0.68
N ARG A 204 4.76 8.38 1.77
CA ARG A 204 5.95 9.17 2.08
C ARG A 204 6.50 8.76 3.45
N GLY A 205 7.57 7.99 3.41
CA GLY A 205 8.08 7.36 4.63
C GLY A 205 7.00 6.50 5.29
N PRO A 206 6.74 6.66 6.60
CA PRO A 206 5.75 5.86 7.31
C PRO A 206 4.31 6.38 7.16
N VAL A 207 4.07 7.43 6.39
CA VAL A 207 2.76 8.11 6.31
C VAL A 207 2.14 7.93 4.93
N LEU A 208 0.88 7.53 4.90
CA LEU A 208 0.07 7.42 3.69
C LEU A 208 -0.79 8.68 3.51
N TYR A 209 -0.78 9.25 2.30
CA TYR A 209 -1.51 10.45 1.93
C TYR A 209 -2.50 10.16 0.81
N LEU A 210 -3.67 10.77 0.91
CA LEU A 210 -4.58 10.95 -0.21
C LEU A 210 -4.27 12.29 -0.86
N VAL A 211 -3.95 12.29 -2.14
CA VAL A 211 -4.00 13.48 -2.99
C VAL A 211 -5.43 13.58 -3.52
N ALA A 212 -6.07 14.71 -3.27
CA ALA A 212 -7.46 14.94 -3.66
C ALA A 212 -7.66 16.37 -4.13
N SER A 213 -8.60 16.59 -5.03
CA SER A 213 -8.97 17.91 -5.50
C SER A 213 -10.36 18.33 -5.00
N ARG A 214 -10.55 19.61 -4.87
CA ARG A 214 -11.85 20.24 -4.66
C ARG A 214 -12.00 21.39 -5.62
N GLN A 215 -13.07 21.37 -6.40
CA GLN A 215 -13.40 22.49 -7.27
C GLN A 215 -13.93 23.66 -6.43
N ARG A 216 -13.37 24.83 -6.65
CA ARG A 216 -13.80 26.09 -6.05
C ARG A 216 -15.00 26.68 -6.81
N ARG A 217 -15.62 27.71 -6.24
CA ARG A 217 -16.75 28.43 -6.87
C ARG A 217 -16.37 29.10 -8.19
N ASP A 218 -15.12 29.51 -8.34
CA ASP A 218 -14.54 30.10 -9.56
C ASP A 218 -14.14 29.05 -10.61
N ARG A 219 -14.50 27.78 -10.40
CA ARG A 219 -14.16 26.61 -11.23
C ARG A 219 -12.67 26.22 -11.22
N THR A 220 -11.83 26.86 -10.44
CA THR A 220 -10.46 26.40 -10.23
C THR A 220 -10.42 25.17 -9.30
N PHE A 221 -9.38 24.35 -9.46
CA PHE A 221 -9.18 23.21 -8.59
C PHE A 221 -8.15 23.53 -7.50
N LYS A 222 -8.44 23.13 -6.28
CA LYS A 222 -7.47 23.16 -5.20
C LYS A 222 -7.10 21.73 -4.83
N ILE A 223 -5.81 21.41 -4.87
CA ILE A 223 -5.27 20.11 -4.49
C ILE A 223 -4.93 20.10 -3.00
N TYR A 224 -5.27 19.00 -2.34
CA TYR A 224 -5.03 18.74 -0.94
C TYR A 224 -4.18 17.50 -0.77
N GLN A 225 -3.27 17.52 0.19
CA GLN A 225 -2.52 16.37 0.66
C GLN A 225 -3.07 15.98 2.04
N LEU A 226 -3.92 14.97 2.08
CA LEU A 226 -4.64 14.57 3.28
C LEU A 226 -3.99 13.30 3.84
N ARG A 227 -3.48 13.38 5.06
CA ARG A 227 -2.92 12.21 5.77
C ARG A 227 -4.04 11.25 6.15
N LEU A 228 -3.87 9.96 5.84
CA LEU A 228 -4.93 8.98 6.10
C LEU A 228 -5.21 8.76 7.60
N ASP A 229 -4.20 8.92 8.44
CA ASP A 229 -4.34 8.80 9.90
C ASP A 229 -5.12 9.93 10.58
N ARG A 230 -5.52 10.98 9.81
CA ARG A 230 -6.30 12.11 10.30
C ARG A 230 -7.76 12.11 9.85
N PHE A 231 -8.17 11.08 9.13
CA PHE A 231 -9.58 10.93 8.79
C PHE A 231 -10.35 10.40 10.00
N ALA A 232 -11.39 11.10 10.41
CA ALA A 232 -12.38 10.58 11.35
C ALA A 232 -13.37 9.64 10.65
N SER A 233 -13.71 9.97 9.38
CA SER A 233 -14.50 9.08 8.52
C SER A 233 -14.25 9.36 7.04
N ALA A 234 -14.53 8.36 6.19
CA ALA A 234 -14.53 8.48 4.74
C ALA A 234 -15.61 7.58 4.14
N ALA A 235 -16.39 8.10 3.20
CA ALA A 235 -17.41 7.33 2.51
C ALA A 235 -17.38 7.61 0.99
N CYS A 236 -17.31 6.55 0.19
CA CYS A 236 -17.40 6.65 -1.25
C CYS A 236 -18.87 6.90 -1.63
N THR A 237 -19.13 7.99 -2.36
CA THR A 237 -20.47 8.33 -2.83
C THR A 237 -20.78 7.69 -4.18
N ASP A 238 -22.03 7.83 -4.64
CA ASP A 238 -22.41 7.44 -6.00
C ASP A 238 -22.20 8.57 -7.04
N THR A 239 -21.79 9.75 -6.58
CA THR A 239 -21.54 10.90 -7.45
C THR A 239 -20.23 10.72 -8.23
N PRO A 240 -20.23 10.83 -9.57
CA PRO A 240 -19.01 10.83 -10.35
C PRO A 240 -18.07 11.97 -9.95
N GLY A 241 -16.82 11.64 -9.71
CA GLY A 241 -15.78 12.64 -9.48
C GLY A 241 -15.31 13.22 -10.81
N VAL A 242 -15.20 14.54 -10.87
CA VAL A 242 -14.62 15.25 -12.03
C VAL A 242 -13.22 15.73 -11.59
N PRO A 243 -12.15 15.03 -11.93
CA PRO A 243 -10.79 15.47 -11.64
C PRO A 243 -10.43 16.64 -12.55
N ASP A 244 -9.42 17.39 -12.16
CA ASP A 244 -8.74 18.34 -13.04
C ASP A 244 -8.14 17.56 -14.23
N PRO A 245 -8.52 17.87 -15.48
CA PRO A 245 -8.02 17.12 -16.65
C PRO A 245 -6.51 17.26 -16.86
N ASP A 246 -5.91 18.33 -16.36
CA ASP A 246 -4.48 18.60 -16.49
C ASP A 246 -3.65 18.02 -15.32
N PHE A 247 -4.30 17.34 -14.36
CA PHE A 247 -3.61 16.78 -13.21
C PHE A 247 -2.90 15.47 -13.56
N ASP A 248 -1.60 15.44 -13.36
CA ASP A 248 -0.76 14.25 -13.37
C ASP A 248 -0.14 14.00 -11.99
N LEU A 249 -0.31 12.81 -11.43
CA LEU A 249 0.18 12.47 -10.09
C LEU A 249 1.71 12.38 -10.04
N ASP A 250 2.33 11.84 -11.08
CA ASP A 250 3.80 11.71 -11.15
C ASP A 250 4.46 13.08 -11.27
N ALA A 251 3.93 13.96 -12.14
CA ALA A 251 4.40 15.33 -12.26
C ALA A 251 4.22 16.09 -10.92
N TYR A 252 3.03 15.97 -10.30
CA TYR A 252 2.74 16.60 -9.01
C TYR A 252 3.71 16.18 -7.90
N VAL A 253 4.11 14.90 -7.87
CA VAL A 253 5.01 14.37 -6.83
C VAL A 253 6.47 14.65 -7.17
N ARG A 254 6.90 14.47 -8.41
CA ARG A 254 8.31 14.51 -8.82
C ARG A 254 8.75 15.88 -9.32
N ASP A 255 7.99 16.45 -10.27
CA ASP A 255 8.39 17.66 -10.97
C ASP A 255 8.07 18.90 -10.14
N ASP A 256 6.83 18.99 -9.61
CA ASP A 256 6.43 20.08 -8.72
C ASP A 256 6.99 19.95 -7.31
N GLN A 257 7.57 18.79 -6.96
CA GLN A 257 8.06 18.46 -5.62
C GLN A 257 7.05 18.78 -4.50
N SER A 258 5.77 18.61 -4.78
CA SER A 258 4.67 19.03 -3.87
C SER A 258 4.73 18.38 -2.50
N PHE A 259 5.32 17.17 -2.40
CA PHE A 259 5.58 16.49 -1.12
C PHE A 259 6.87 16.96 -0.41
N SER A 260 7.59 17.93 -0.96
CA SER A 260 8.66 18.60 -0.24
C SER A 260 8.16 19.64 0.76
N PHE A 261 6.85 19.82 0.83
CA PHE A 261 6.11 20.79 1.65
C PHE A 261 6.45 22.24 1.34
N MET A 262 5.44 22.99 0.90
CA MET A 262 5.50 24.41 0.56
C MET A 262 6.69 24.75 -0.37
N PRO A 263 6.70 24.27 -1.63
CA PRO A 263 7.71 24.67 -2.59
C PRO A 263 7.56 26.18 -2.86
N GLU A 264 8.68 26.93 -2.73
CA GLU A 264 8.70 28.40 -2.86
C GLU A 264 9.37 28.86 -4.17
N GLY A 265 9.74 27.90 -5.04
CA GLY A 265 10.43 28.17 -6.29
C GLY A 265 11.89 27.71 -6.28
N GLN A 266 12.54 27.85 -7.43
CA GLN A 266 13.92 27.41 -7.60
C GLN A 266 14.91 28.46 -7.10
N ILE A 267 15.98 28.00 -6.46
CA ILE A 267 17.09 28.80 -5.99
C ILE A 267 18.43 28.22 -6.47
N GLN A 268 19.44 29.10 -6.64
CA GLN A 268 20.83 28.70 -6.79
C GLN A 268 21.42 28.45 -5.41
N LEU A 269 21.52 27.19 -5.03
CA LEU A 269 22.07 26.77 -3.75
C LEU A 269 23.59 26.64 -3.87
N GLU A 270 24.31 27.20 -2.93
CA GLU A 270 25.75 26.98 -2.77
C GLU A 270 26.01 26.53 -1.33
N LEU A 271 26.67 25.39 -1.18
CA LEU A 271 27.02 24.80 0.10
C LEU A 271 28.54 24.63 0.20
N ARG A 272 29.07 24.78 1.42
CA ARG A 272 30.38 24.24 1.80
C ARG A 272 30.15 22.99 2.62
N VAL A 273 30.75 21.88 2.21
CA VAL A 273 30.63 20.59 2.89
C VAL A 273 31.99 20.20 3.43
N ARG A 274 32.05 19.90 4.73
CA ARG A 274 33.27 19.43 5.40
C ARG A 274 33.32 17.90 5.34
N GLU A 275 34.51 17.39 5.00
CA GLU A 275 34.83 15.96 5.04
C GLU A 275 36.00 15.77 5.98
N GLU A 276 35.88 14.78 6.88
CA GLU A 276 36.95 14.39 7.76
C GLU A 276 37.61 13.11 7.22
N ASP A 277 38.81 12.79 7.67
CA ASP A 277 39.55 11.62 7.21
C ASP A 277 38.70 10.35 7.27
N GLY A 278 38.57 9.68 6.11
CA GLY A 278 37.82 8.43 5.97
C GLY A 278 36.30 8.58 5.82
N TYR A 279 35.75 9.80 5.89
CA TYR A 279 34.32 10.04 5.70
C TYR A 279 34.06 10.87 4.42
N ARG A 280 33.46 10.21 3.40
CA ARG A 280 32.91 10.89 2.23
C ARG A 280 31.50 11.34 2.49
N HIS A 281 31.20 12.60 2.19
CA HIS A 281 29.86 13.12 2.40
C HIS A 281 28.89 12.62 1.32
N LEU A 282 27.66 12.29 1.75
CA LEU A 282 26.60 11.75 0.92
C LEU A 282 26.34 12.55 -0.38
N PHE A 283 26.48 13.88 -0.34
CA PHE A 283 26.24 14.76 -1.51
C PHE A 283 27.23 14.57 -2.67
N ARG A 284 28.30 13.79 -2.51
CA ARG A 284 29.13 13.34 -3.63
C ARG A 284 28.45 12.25 -4.46
N GLU A 285 27.65 11.41 -3.82
CA GLU A 285 27.05 10.22 -4.42
C GLU A 285 25.54 10.40 -4.68
N GLN A 286 24.85 11.13 -3.81
CA GLN A 286 23.42 11.42 -3.92
C GLN A 286 23.25 12.93 -4.23
N TRP A 287 23.01 13.21 -5.48
CA TRP A 287 22.91 14.57 -5.97
C TRP A 287 21.60 15.24 -5.54
N LEU A 288 21.69 16.53 -5.22
CA LEU A 288 20.52 17.34 -4.89
C LEU A 288 19.74 17.74 -6.15
N ALA A 289 20.42 17.87 -7.28
CA ALA A 289 19.85 18.21 -8.57
C ALA A 289 20.75 17.71 -9.71
N SER A 290 20.19 17.56 -10.92
CA SER A 290 20.90 17.06 -12.10
C SER A 290 22.02 17.99 -12.58
N ASP A 291 21.94 19.28 -12.27
CA ASP A 291 22.93 20.31 -12.61
C ASP A 291 24.01 20.50 -11.53
N GLN A 292 24.02 19.63 -10.50
CA GLN A 292 24.97 19.74 -9.38
C GLN A 292 26.42 19.75 -9.86
N LYS A 293 27.19 20.70 -9.34
CA LYS A 293 28.63 20.82 -9.56
C LYS A 293 29.35 20.75 -8.22
N ILE A 294 30.44 20.01 -8.16
CA ILE A 294 31.31 19.86 -7.00
C ILE A 294 32.68 20.44 -7.34
N ILE A 295 33.23 21.24 -6.42
CA ILE A 295 34.56 21.82 -6.48
C ILE A 295 35.28 21.42 -5.20
N ASP A 296 36.33 20.63 -5.32
CA ASP A 296 37.12 20.21 -4.16
C ASP A 296 37.83 21.37 -3.49
N GLU A 297 37.80 21.40 -2.16
CA GLU A 297 38.49 22.37 -1.28
C GLU A 297 39.23 21.60 -0.16
N PRO A 298 40.25 22.20 0.46
CA PRO A 298 40.90 21.59 1.62
C PRO A 298 39.91 21.30 2.75
N GLY A 299 39.82 19.99 3.17
CA GLY A 299 38.90 19.54 4.21
C GLY A 299 37.45 19.35 3.76
N GLY A 300 37.22 19.22 2.41
CA GLY A 300 35.89 18.95 1.89
C GLY A 300 35.68 19.43 0.46
N PHE A 301 34.51 20.02 0.21
CA PHE A 301 34.14 20.51 -1.12
C PHE A 301 33.09 21.61 -1.06
N ARG A 302 33.01 22.37 -2.14
CA ARG A 302 31.89 23.28 -2.42
C ARG A 302 30.95 22.64 -3.43
N LEU A 303 29.64 22.76 -3.18
CA LEU A 303 28.59 22.25 -4.03
C LEU A 303 27.73 23.42 -4.53
N LYS A 304 27.40 23.40 -5.83
CA LYS A 304 26.42 24.29 -6.44
C LYS A 304 25.35 23.47 -7.15
N ALA A 305 24.08 23.82 -6.95
CA ALA A 305 22.96 23.17 -7.59
C ALA A 305 21.72 24.08 -7.66
N THR A 306 20.87 23.87 -8.67
CA THR A 306 19.56 24.51 -8.74
C THR A 306 18.54 23.62 -8.06
N VAL A 307 17.99 24.08 -6.94
CA VAL A 307 17.07 23.28 -6.12
C VAL A 307 15.81 24.06 -5.79
N THR A 308 14.71 23.33 -5.53
CA THR A 308 13.46 23.94 -5.06
C THR A 308 13.57 24.25 -3.57
N LEU A 309 13.42 25.54 -3.21
CA LEU A 309 13.34 25.96 -1.83
C LEU A 309 12.06 25.42 -1.20
N SER A 310 12.18 24.70 -0.09
CA SER A 310 11.05 24.01 0.55
C SER A 310 11.35 23.71 2.03
N ILE A 311 10.34 23.33 2.80
CA ILE A 311 10.53 22.85 4.18
C ILE A 311 11.44 21.62 4.23
N ALA A 312 11.31 20.72 3.23
CA ALA A 312 12.16 19.54 3.18
C ALA A 312 13.64 19.88 2.99
N LEU A 313 13.95 20.88 2.14
CA LEU A 313 15.32 21.34 1.97
C LEU A 313 15.86 21.99 3.26
N ARG A 314 15.08 22.85 3.91
CA ARG A 314 15.47 23.46 5.19
C ARG A 314 15.77 22.41 6.25
N ASN A 315 14.91 21.40 6.38
CA ASN A 315 15.10 20.28 7.31
C ASN A 315 16.36 19.46 6.99
N LEU A 316 16.62 19.17 5.71
CA LEU A 316 17.83 18.48 5.27
C LEU A 316 19.10 19.28 5.64
N LEU A 317 19.09 20.58 5.43
CA LEU A 317 20.22 21.46 5.76
C LEU A 317 20.44 21.59 7.28
N MET A 318 19.35 21.65 8.06
CA MET A 318 19.41 21.64 9.52
C MET A 318 19.95 20.32 10.07
N GLU A 319 19.47 19.19 9.58
CA GLU A 319 19.94 17.84 9.97
C GLU A 319 21.45 17.68 9.77
N ARG A 320 21.99 18.29 8.72
CA ARG A 320 23.39 18.17 8.32
C ARG A 320 24.27 19.35 8.70
N SER A 321 23.75 20.30 9.45
CA SER A 321 24.39 21.59 9.78
C SER A 321 25.76 21.44 10.49
N ALA A 322 26.04 20.31 11.14
CA ALA A 322 27.34 20.04 11.71
C ALA A 322 28.48 19.97 10.66
N ARG A 323 28.16 19.62 9.40
CA ARG A 323 29.13 19.43 8.31
C ARG A 323 28.82 20.25 7.06
N VAL A 324 27.59 20.76 6.95
CA VAL A 324 27.10 21.50 5.78
C VAL A 324 26.80 22.93 6.16
N GLU A 325 27.48 23.87 5.51
CA GLU A 325 27.26 25.29 5.65
C GLU A 325 26.60 25.84 4.38
N VAL A 326 25.51 26.58 4.53
CA VAL A 326 24.87 27.30 3.43
C VAL A 326 25.69 28.58 3.14
N LEU A 327 26.19 28.71 1.91
CA LEU A 327 26.91 29.93 1.46
C LEU A 327 25.95 30.88 0.72
N SER A 328 25.05 30.32 -0.11
CA SER A 328 24.08 31.06 -0.92
C SER A 328 22.77 30.28 -1.05
N PRO A 329 21.60 30.95 -1.10
CA PRO A 329 21.40 32.40 -1.00
C PRO A 329 21.55 32.93 0.44
N PRO A 330 21.87 34.23 0.60
CA PRO A 330 22.09 34.86 1.92
C PRO A 330 20.84 34.75 2.83
N THR A 331 19.66 34.83 2.28
CA THR A 331 18.39 34.68 3.02
C THR A 331 18.29 33.32 3.70
N LEU A 332 18.47 32.22 2.95
CA LEU A 332 18.45 30.87 3.48
C LEU A 332 19.58 30.63 4.49
N ARG A 333 20.80 31.19 4.21
CA ARG A 333 21.91 31.16 5.18
C ARG A 333 21.50 31.80 6.51
N GLY A 334 20.86 32.97 6.44
CA GLY A 334 20.37 33.67 7.63
C GLY A 334 19.32 32.88 8.40
N GLU A 335 18.35 32.31 7.71
CA GLU A 335 17.30 31.45 8.30
C GLU A 335 17.90 30.24 9.05
N ILE A 336 18.83 29.53 8.42
CA ILE A 336 19.47 28.35 9.05
C ILE A 336 20.32 28.78 10.26
N ALA A 337 21.11 29.87 10.12
CA ALA A 337 21.94 30.36 11.21
C ALA A 337 21.09 30.80 12.42
N GLU A 338 19.96 31.45 12.18
CA GLU A 338 19.04 31.87 13.26
C GLU A 338 18.37 30.68 13.94
N ALA A 339 17.92 29.69 13.16
CA ALA A 339 17.34 28.47 13.72
C ALA A 339 18.35 27.70 14.60
N LEU A 340 19.62 27.65 14.19
CA LEU A 340 20.69 27.03 14.97
C LEU A 340 20.97 27.79 16.28
N ARG A 341 21.01 29.13 16.25
CA ARG A 341 21.17 29.94 17.49
C ARG A 341 20.03 29.70 18.47
N GLN A 342 18.79 29.67 17.98
CA GLN A 342 17.62 29.37 18.82
C GLN A 342 17.67 27.96 19.39
N ALA A 343 18.15 26.98 18.61
CA ALA A 343 18.33 25.63 19.12
C ALA A 343 19.38 25.59 20.24
N ILE A 344 20.55 26.19 20.05
CA ILE A 344 21.62 26.26 21.07
C ILE A 344 21.08 26.92 22.33
N GLY A 345 20.41 28.09 22.21
CA GLY A 345 19.86 28.79 23.39
C GLY A 345 18.88 27.95 24.22
N ARG A 346 18.11 27.04 23.60
CA ARG A 346 17.25 26.13 24.36
C ARG A 346 18.03 25.07 25.15
N TYR A 347 19.15 24.58 24.64
CA TYR A 347 20.02 23.63 25.36
C TYR A 347 20.78 24.31 26.48
N GLU A 348 21.23 25.55 26.30
CA GLU A 348 21.93 26.34 27.31
C GLU A 348 21.01 26.76 28.45
N ALA A 349 19.78 27.22 28.14
CA ALA A 349 18.80 27.61 29.16
C ALA A 349 18.41 26.44 30.10
N ASN A 350 18.28 25.23 29.58
CA ASN A 350 17.94 24.04 30.36
C ASN A 350 19.14 23.43 31.11
N ALA A 351 20.36 23.81 30.78
CA ALA A 351 21.55 23.33 31.51
C ALA A 351 21.67 23.94 32.92
N VAL A 352 21.00 25.07 33.17
CA VAL A 352 20.99 25.74 34.48
C VAL A 352 20.03 25.09 35.47
N ASP A 353 19.00 24.35 34.99
CA ASP A 353 17.98 23.70 35.85
C ASP A 353 18.37 22.24 36.24
N VAL A 354 19.48 21.68 35.76
CA VAL A 354 19.91 20.30 36.00
C VAL A 354 21.19 20.23 36.87
N ALA A 355 21.74 21.35 37.28
CA ALA A 355 22.85 21.48 38.22
C ALA A 355 22.33 21.90 39.61
#